data_051b4924dd18689612f171c3d530d118
#
_entry.id   051b4924dd18689612f171c3d530d118
#
_cell.length_a   1.000
_cell.length_b   1.000
_cell.length_c   1.000
_cell.angle_alpha   90.00
_cell.angle_beta   90.00
_cell.angle_gamma   90.00
#
_symmetry.space_group_name_H-M   'P 1'
#
loop_
_entity.id
_entity.type
_entity.pdbx_description
1 polymer ?
#
loop_
_entity_poly.entity_id
_entity_poly.type
_entity_poly.pdbx_seq_one_letter_code
_entity_poly.pdbx_strand_id
1 'polypeptide(L)'
;MVTLCILDGFGVKKEELGNAVLAAGTPNIDKLLKEYPNTLIEASGEAVGLPDGQMGNSEVGHLTIGAGRVVEQDLLHIDNEIKRGDFQKNEALLKALEYAEKNGTNLHLMGLASDGGIHSKLTHMYAILDAAKNYDIKNIYIHPITDGRDTSVTSGIKFLKEVSDKIAGTNAKIADICGRVYAMDREKRYDRLEVAYNLYVHGKGEKFDDYKSALEASYAKNVTDEFVEPTLIDENGTIKNGDSVIFFNYRSDRAREMTFALTDPEFNEFETEKFDKLLFTPMQEYAKELAHLNTIYPPKIVEDNLSYLVSKAGMKQYHIAETTKYAHVTFFFNGGIERQYEGEDRQLIDSYNDKNFATHPKMRAPEITEDLLKVIPEGKYDFVLVNYSNPDMIGHTGDFDAAKEAVAYCDECVGKIAKATLDAGGECIIIADHGNIEDMFDAEGTVLTKHTTNPVPFILVSEKNKNVKLKTDGSLANVAPTVLELLGIEKAPEMVDSMIER
;
A
#
# COMPACT_ATOMS: atom_id res chain seq x y z
N MET A 1 -13.50 -22.37 -18.84
CA MET A 1 -12.83 -21.04 -18.89
C MET A 1 -13.58 -20.06 -18.00
N VAL A 2 -12.85 -19.27 -17.22
CA VAL A 2 -13.40 -18.15 -16.41
C VAL A 2 -12.75 -16.85 -16.84
N THR A 3 -13.54 -15.82 -17.11
CA THR A 3 -13.07 -14.45 -17.38
C THR A 3 -13.34 -13.57 -16.15
N LEU A 4 -12.32 -12.97 -15.57
CA LEU A 4 -12.42 -11.97 -14.52
C LEU A 4 -12.20 -10.57 -15.13
N CYS A 5 -13.26 -9.77 -15.15
CA CYS A 5 -13.27 -8.42 -15.67
C CYS A 5 -13.30 -7.41 -14.52
N ILE A 6 -12.23 -6.65 -14.36
CA ILE A 6 -12.09 -5.62 -13.33
C ILE A 6 -12.31 -4.24 -13.96
N LEU A 7 -13.32 -3.53 -13.48
CA LEU A 7 -13.58 -2.12 -13.80
C LEU A 7 -12.91 -1.26 -12.72
N ASP A 8 -11.68 -0.87 -12.96
CA ASP A 8 -10.87 -0.15 -11.98
C ASP A 8 -11.53 1.16 -11.55
N GLY A 9 -11.72 1.36 -10.24
CA GLY A 9 -12.35 2.56 -9.71
C GLY A 9 -13.86 2.70 -9.92
N PHE A 10 -14.60 1.58 -10.13
CA PHE A 10 -16.03 1.57 -10.38
C PHE A 10 -16.83 1.16 -9.14
N GLY A 11 -17.07 2.12 -8.23
CA GLY A 11 -17.90 1.91 -7.05
C GLY A 11 -19.42 2.01 -7.32
N VAL A 12 -20.19 1.69 -6.30
CA VAL A 12 -21.65 1.76 -6.34
C VAL A 12 -22.18 2.72 -5.28
N LYS A 13 -22.83 3.79 -5.73
CA LYS A 13 -23.46 4.81 -4.90
C LYS A 13 -24.87 5.08 -5.42
N LYS A 14 -25.84 5.35 -4.52
CA LYS A 14 -27.24 5.59 -4.88
C LYS A 14 -27.54 7.05 -5.23
N GLU A 15 -26.76 7.96 -4.66
CA GLU A 15 -26.92 9.39 -4.86
C GLU A 15 -26.47 9.78 -6.29
N GLU A 16 -27.23 10.68 -6.91
CA GLU A 16 -26.98 11.13 -8.30
C GLU A 16 -25.88 12.20 -8.39
N LEU A 17 -25.71 13.00 -7.33
CA LEU A 17 -24.73 14.09 -7.33
C LEU A 17 -23.31 13.53 -7.46
N GLY A 18 -22.61 13.97 -8.51
CA GLY A 18 -21.24 13.53 -8.78
C GLY A 18 -21.11 12.09 -9.24
N ASN A 19 -22.20 11.39 -9.51
CA ASN A 19 -22.19 9.98 -9.89
C ASN A 19 -22.16 9.83 -11.41
N ALA A 20 -20.96 9.68 -11.97
CA ALA A 20 -20.78 9.51 -13.41
C ALA A 20 -21.35 8.18 -13.94
N VAL A 21 -21.46 7.16 -13.09
CA VAL A 21 -22.04 5.86 -13.45
C VAL A 21 -23.53 6.01 -13.72
N LEU A 22 -24.27 6.63 -12.81
CA LEU A 22 -25.71 6.89 -13.01
C LEU A 22 -25.96 7.89 -14.15
N ALA A 23 -25.11 8.92 -14.26
CA ALA A 23 -25.27 9.96 -15.29
C ALA A 23 -25.00 9.46 -16.71
N ALA A 24 -24.07 8.50 -16.88
CA ALA A 24 -23.79 7.88 -18.18
C ALA A 24 -24.87 6.86 -18.57
N GLY A 25 -25.40 6.12 -17.60
CA GLY A 25 -26.20 4.94 -17.81
C GLY A 25 -25.36 3.73 -18.27
N THR A 26 -25.72 2.56 -17.79
CA THR A 26 -24.96 1.31 -18.03
C THR A 26 -25.89 0.19 -18.53
N PRO A 27 -26.46 0.32 -19.74
CA PRO A 27 -27.52 -0.61 -20.21
C PRO A 27 -27.08 -2.08 -20.29
N ASN A 28 -25.79 -2.35 -20.58
CA ASN A 28 -25.28 -3.72 -20.62
C ASN A 28 -25.10 -4.29 -19.20
N ILE A 29 -24.47 -3.54 -18.28
CA ILE A 29 -24.33 -3.93 -16.88
C ILE A 29 -25.70 -4.06 -16.23
N ASP A 30 -26.64 -3.12 -16.47
CA ASP A 30 -28.01 -3.17 -15.95
C ASP A 30 -28.77 -4.41 -16.41
N LYS A 31 -28.54 -4.85 -17.65
CA LYS A 31 -29.08 -6.10 -18.16
C LYS A 31 -28.50 -7.30 -17.42
N LEU A 32 -27.19 -7.35 -17.25
CA LEU A 32 -26.50 -8.44 -16.54
C LEU A 32 -26.95 -8.51 -15.07
N LEU A 33 -27.11 -7.37 -14.40
CA LEU A 33 -27.65 -7.29 -13.03
C LEU A 33 -29.07 -7.86 -12.90
N LYS A 34 -29.90 -7.75 -13.94
CA LYS A 34 -31.25 -8.31 -13.95
C LYS A 34 -31.30 -9.80 -14.27
N GLU A 35 -30.35 -10.30 -15.06
CA GLU A 35 -30.38 -11.65 -15.60
C GLU A 35 -29.55 -12.65 -14.80
N TYR A 36 -28.55 -12.19 -14.04
CA TYR A 36 -27.56 -13.05 -13.38
C TYR A 36 -27.40 -12.74 -11.88
N PRO A 37 -26.93 -13.73 -11.07
CA PRO A 37 -26.61 -13.50 -9.67
C PRO A 37 -25.62 -12.35 -9.47
N ASN A 38 -25.96 -11.45 -8.56
CA ASN A 38 -25.11 -10.31 -8.26
C ASN A 38 -25.28 -9.87 -6.80
N THR A 39 -24.27 -9.17 -6.31
CA THR A 39 -24.25 -8.58 -4.97
C THR A 39 -23.24 -7.42 -4.96
N LEU A 40 -23.17 -6.70 -3.85
CA LEU A 40 -22.11 -5.75 -3.57
C LEU A 40 -21.08 -6.40 -2.63
N ILE A 41 -19.80 -6.07 -2.82
CA ILE A 41 -18.71 -6.55 -1.97
C ILE A 41 -17.89 -5.38 -1.45
N GLU A 42 -17.29 -5.57 -0.25
CA GLU A 42 -16.44 -4.56 0.38
C GLU A 42 -15.08 -4.48 -0.32
N ALA A 43 -14.62 -3.24 -0.58
CA ALA A 43 -13.38 -2.93 -1.29
C ALA A 43 -12.54 -1.86 -0.57
N SER A 44 -12.78 -1.62 0.72
CA SER A 44 -12.10 -0.59 1.52
C SER A 44 -11.90 -1.03 2.97
N GLY A 45 -11.13 -0.26 3.73
CA GLY A 45 -10.92 -0.49 5.15
C GLY A 45 -10.39 -1.89 5.47
N GLU A 46 -10.77 -2.43 6.62
CA GLU A 46 -10.26 -3.72 7.12
C GLU A 46 -10.59 -4.90 6.20
N ALA A 47 -11.65 -4.80 5.39
CA ALA A 47 -12.04 -5.84 4.43
C ALA A 47 -10.98 -6.09 3.33
N VAL A 48 -10.07 -5.15 3.14
CA VAL A 48 -8.94 -5.25 2.20
C VAL A 48 -7.57 -5.03 2.88
N GLY A 49 -7.53 -5.08 4.21
CA GLY A 49 -6.28 -4.97 4.97
C GLY A 49 -5.79 -3.54 5.21
N LEU A 50 -6.67 -2.55 5.06
CA LEU A 50 -6.42 -1.15 5.37
C LEU A 50 -7.07 -0.77 6.71
N PRO A 51 -6.63 0.31 7.37
CA PRO A 51 -7.34 0.84 8.54
C PRO A 51 -8.81 1.13 8.26
N ASP A 52 -9.65 1.03 9.30
CA ASP A 52 -11.08 1.34 9.22
C ASP A 52 -11.33 2.73 8.61
N GLY A 53 -12.30 2.83 7.69
CA GLY A 53 -12.66 4.05 6.98
C GLY A 53 -11.63 4.51 5.93
N GLN A 54 -10.53 3.80 5.71
CA GLN A 54 -9.58 4.13 4.64
C GLN A 54 -10.08 3.62 3.30
N MET A 55 -10.03 4.48 2.29
CA MET A 55 -10.40 4.16 0.90
C MET A 55 -9.49 3.06 0.34
N GLY A 56 -10.08 2.14 -0.44
CA GLY A 56 -9.33 1.18 -1.24
C GLY A 56 -8.44 1.84 -2.30
N ASN A 57 -7.57 1.05 -2.89
CA ASN A 57 -6.74 1.45 -4.02
C ASN A 57 -6.39 0.23 -4.88
N SER A 58 -5.89 0.47 -6.09
CA SER A 58 -5.66 -0.61 -7.05
C SER A 58 -4.60 -1.61 -6.59
N GLU A 59 -3.54 -1.18 -5.90
CA GLU A 59 -2.49 -2.08 -5.40
C GLU A 59 -3.07 -3.09 -4.40
N VAL A 60 -3.74 -2.57 -3.37
CA VAL A 60 -4.36 -3.38 -2.31
C VAL A 60 -5.53 -4.20 -2.85
N GLY A 61 -6.34 -3.62 -3.73
CA GLY A 61 -7.48 -4.31 -4.35
C GLY A 61 -7.03 -5.53 -5.15
N HIS A 62 -6.09 -5.37 -6.09
CA HIS A 62 -5.59 -6.48 -6.90
C HIS A 62 -4.81 -7.51 -6.08
N LEU A 63 -4.04 -7.07 -5.07
CA LEU A 63 -3.39 -7.99 -4.13
C LEU A 63 -4.41 -8.86 -3.39
N THR A 64 -5.48 -8.26 -2.84
CA THR A 64 -6.53 -8.97 -2.11
C THR A 64 -7.31 -9.93 -3.02
N ILE A 65 -7.64 -9.48 -4.25
CA ILE A 65 -8.31 -10.31 -5.26
C ILE A 65 -7.46 -11.54 -5.59
N GLY A 66 -6.19 -11.35 -5.91
CA GLY A 66 -5.30 -12.44 -6.29
C GLY A 66 -4.91 -13.37 -5.13
N ALA A 67 -4.77 -12.83 -3.92
CA ALA A 67 -4.43 -13.57 -2.71
C ALA A 67 -5.59 -14.45 -2.21
N GLY A 68 -6.84 -14.12 -2.52
CA GLY A 68 -8.01 -14.81 -1.99
C GLY A 68 -8.18 -14.69 -0.48
N ARG A 69 -7.52 -13.74 0.13
CA ARG A 69 -7.56 -13.43 1.57
C ARG A 69 -7.18 -11.98 1.81
N VAL A 70 -7.56 -11.45 2.96
CA VAL A 70 -7.12 -10.12 3.38
C VAL A 70 -5.61 -10.15 3.68
N VAL A 71 -4.86 -9.28 3.03
CA VAL A 71 -3.43 -9.07 3.30
C VAL A 71 -3.30 -7.73 4.02
N GLU A 72 -3.18 -7.80 5.36
CA GLU A 72 -3.05 -6.59 6.17
C GLU A 72 -1.88 -5.73 5.67
N GLN A 73 -2.16 -4.46 5.38
CA GLN A 73 -1.13 -3.50 5.03
C GLN A 73 -0.30 -3.13 6.28
N ASP A 74 0.89 -2.60 6.06
CA ASP A 74 1.90 -2.46 7.12
C ASP A 74 1.38 -1.76 8.38
N LEU A 75 0.69 -0.64 8.24
CA LEU A 75 0.17 0.10 9.38
C LEU A 75 -0.82 -0.74 10.21
N LEU A 76 -1.80 -1.35 9.53
CA LEU A 76 -2.81 -2.17 10.20
C LEU A 76 -2.19 -3.43 10.82
N HIS A 77 -1.27 -4.06 10.11
CA HIS A 77 -0.56 -5.23 10.58
C HIS A 77 0.21 -4.96 11.88
N ILE A 78 1.03 -3.90 11.89
CA ILE A 78 1.81 -3.52 13.06
C ILE A 78 0.89 -3.15 14.24
N ASP A 79 -0.15 -2.35 13.98
CA ASP A 79 -1.14 -1.97 14.99
C ASP A 79 -1.83 -3.22 15.61
N ASN A 80 -2.20 -4.20 14.78
CA ASN A 80 -2.83 -5.44 15.23
C ASN A 80 -1.86 -6.34 16.01
N GLU A 81 -0.61 -6.47 15.58
CA GLU A 81 0.42 -7.20 16.33
C GLU A 81 0.69 -6.56 17.69
N ILE A 82 0.75 -5.23 17.77
CA ILE A 82 0.88 -4.52 19.05
C ILE A 82 -0.32 -4.81 19.95
N LYS A 83 -1.56 -4.73 19.43
CA LYS A 83 -2.78 -5.02 20.19
C LYS A 83 -2.82 -6.46 20.71
N ARG A 84 -2.36 -7.44 19.92
CA ARG A 84 -2.31 -8.86 20.31
C ARG A 84 -1.12 -9.20 21.22
N GLY A 85 -0.13 -8.32 21.34
CA GLY A 85 1.11 -8.57 22.06
C GLY A 85 2.09 -9.48 21.31
N ASP A 86 1.96 -9.61 20.01
CA ASP A 86 2.85 -10.38 19.15
C ASP A 86 4.07 -9.56 18.73
N PHE A 87 3.92 -8.25 18.57
CA PHE A 87 5.00 -7.34 18.26
C PHE A 87 6.20 -7.48 19.23
N GLN A 88 5.92 -7.63 20.54
CA GLN A 88 6.96 -7.79 21.56
C GLN A 88 7.67 -9.16 21.50
N LYS A 89 7.20 -10.08 20.66
CA LYS A 89 7.80 -11.41 20.45
C LYS A 89 8.55 -11.48 19.10
N ASN A 90 8.56 -10.40 18.32
CA ASN A 90 9.22 -10.38 17.03
C ASN A 90 10.72 -10.61 17.19
N GLU A 91 11.25 -11.62 16.51
CA GLU A 91 12.63 -12.08 16.66
C GLU A 91 13.66 -10.98 16.30
N ALA A 92 13.40 -10.19 15.26
CA ALA A 92 14.32 -9.13 14.84
C ALA A 92 14.32 -7.96 15.84
N LEU A 93 13.16 -7.62 16.41
CA LEU A 93 13.06 -6.65 17.50
C LEU A 93 13.84 -7.15 18.74
N LEU A 94 13.58 -8.38 19.17
CA LEU A 94 14.25 -8.95 20.34
C LEU A 94 15.77 -8.99 20.13
N LYS A 95 16.24 -9.39 18.94
CA LYS A 95 17.65 -9.39 18.59
C LYS A 95 18.28 -8.00 18.69
N ALA A 96 17.58 -6.95 18.28
CA ALA A 96 18.09 -5.56 18.39
C ALA A 96 18.23 -5.12 19.85
N LEU A 97 17.28 -5.48 20.72
CA LEU A 97 17.29 -5.17 22.14
C LEU A 97 18.39 -5.98 22.87
N GLU A 98 18.44 -7.29 22.64
CA GLU A 98 19.47 -8.16 23.19
C GLU A 98 20.89 -7.75 22.79
N TYR A 99 21.05 -7.25 21.55
CA TYR A 99 22.36 -6.81 21.06
C TYR A 99 22.88 -5.64 21.90
N ALA A 100 22.05 -4.61 22.13
CA ALA A 100 22.44 -3.47 22.95
C ALA A 100 22.76 -3.87 24.41
N GLU A 101 21.93 -4.75 25.02
CA GLU A 101 22.14 -5.26 26.37
C GLU A 101 23.46 -6.04 26.48
N LYS A 102 23.64 -7.09 25.64
CA LYS A 102 24.78 -8.00 25.69
C LYS A 102 26.12 -7.32 25.44
N ASN A 103 26.13 -6.27 24.58
CA ASN A 103 27.33 -5.51 24.28
C ASN A 103 27.54 -4.32 25.21
N GLY A 104 26.56 -3.97 26.06
CA GLY A 104 26.61 -2.81 26.95
C GLY A 104 26.66 -1.49 26.16
N THR A 105 26.03 -1.46 24.95
CA THR A 105 26.01 -0.31 24.05
C THR A 105 24.65 0.39 24.09
N ASN A 106 24.49 1.44 23.29
CA ASN A 106 23.25 2.21 23.27
C ASN A 106 22.25 1.61 22.29
N LEU A 107 20.96 1.83 22.55
CA LEU A 107 19.88 1.65 21.62
C LEU A 107 19.44 3.01 21.07
N HIS A 108 19.31 3.12 19.76
CA HIS A 108 18.83 4.32 19.07
C HIS A 108 17.49 4.03 18.40
N LEU A 109 16.50 4.88 18.61
CA LEU A 109 15.19 4.82 17.95
C LEU A 109 15.06 6.04 17.02
N MET A 110 15.09 5.80 15.72
CA MET A 110 15.02 6.84 14.68
C MET A 110 13.70 6.73 13.92
N GLY A 111 13.09 7.87 13.58
CA GLY A 111 11.91 7.87 12.70
C GLY A 111 11.04 9.11 12.82
N LEU A 112 10.06 9.19 11.93
CA LEU A 112 9.13 10.33 11.85
C LEU A 112 8.22 10.35 13.07
N ALA A 113 8.31 11.41 13.86
CA ALA A 113 7.61 11.54 15.13
C ALA A 113 6.28 12.29 14.96
N SER A 114 5.27 11.60 14.42
CA SER A 114 3.92 12.14 14.24
C SER A 114 2.84 11.03 14.33
N ASP A 115 1.59 11.45 14.27
CA ASP A 115 0.40 10.58 14.17
C ASP A 115 -0.19 10.54 12.76
N GLY A 116 0.51 11.10 11.76
CA GLY A 116 0.05 11.17 10.37
C GLY A 116 -0.19 9.83 9.70
N GLY A 117 0.45 8.76 10.17
CA GLY A 117 0.16 7.38 9.73
C GLY A 117 0.55 7.08 8.28
N ILE A 118 1.41 7.89 7.65
CA ILE A 118 1.86 7.69 6.27
C ILE A 118 3.20 6.95 6.22
N HIS A 119 4.16 7.33 7.04
CA HIS A 119 5.51 6.75 7.06
C HIS A 119 5.81 5.98 8.35
N SER A 120 5.21 6.42 9.44
CA SER A 120 5.42 5.90 10.79
C SER A 120 4.23 6.22 11.67
N LYS A 121 4.27 5.71 12.90
CA LYS A 121 3.31 6.05 13.96
C LYS A 121 4.02 6.04 15.31
N LEU A 122 3.81 7.08 16.13
CA LEU A 122 4.44 7.15 17.46
C LEU A 122 4.11 5.96 18.37
N THR A 123 2.92 5.39 18.24
CA THR A 123 2.53 4.19 19.00
C THR A 123 3.42 2.99 18.71
N HIS A 124 4.00 2.88 17.50
CA HIS A 124 4.96 1.81 17.17
C HIS A 124 6.29 2.02 17.93
N MET A 125 6.79 3.25 17.97
CA MET A 125 7.96 3.59 18.80
C MET A 125 7.69 3.31 20.29
N TYR A 126 6.48 3.64 20.78
CA TYR A 126 6.12 3.34 22.17
C TYR A 126 6.09 1.84 22.46
N ALA A 127 5.64 1.02 21.51
CA ALA A 127 5.69 -0.43 21.66
C ALA A 127 7.14 -0.97 21.72
N ILE A 128 8.07 -0.38 20.96
CA ILE A 128 9.51 -0.69 21.05
C ILE A 128 10.05 -0.31 22.44
N LEU A 129 9.72 0.90 22.93
CA LEU A 129 10.12 1.33 24.28
C LEU A 129 9.56 0.41 25.37
N ASP A 130 8.30 -0.05 25.21
CA ASP A 130 7.69 -0.96 26.18
C ASP A 130 8.36 -2.35 26.15
N ALA A 131 8.77 -2.85 24.98
CA ALA A 131 9.56 -4.07 24.86
C ALA A 131 10.95 -3.90 25.50
N ALA A 132 11.60 -2.76 25.30
CA ALA A 132 12.94 -2.46 25.82
C ALA A 132 13.01 -2.44 27.37
N LYS A 133 11.88 -2.25 28.08
CA LYS A 133 11.84 -2.29 29.56
C LYS A 133 12.26 -3.64 30.16
N ASN A 134 12.21 -4.70 29.36
CA ASN A 134 12.59 -6.05 29.79
C ASN A 134 14.10 -6.31 29.66
N TYR A 135 14.89 -5.33 29.23
CA TYR A 135 16.33 -5.43 28.97
C TYR A 135 17.10 -4.40 29.76
N ASP A 136 18.30 -4.76 30.24
CA ASP A 136 19.21 -3.84 30.95
C ASP A 136 20.05 -3.02 29.93
N ILE A 137 19.38 -2.22 29.11
CA ILE A 137 20.01 -1.35 28.13
C ILE A 137 20.47 -0.07 28.83
N LYS A 138 21.75 0.30 28.69
CA LYS A 138 22.37 1.42 29.38
C LYS A 138 21.72 2.76 29.06
N ASN A 139 21.53 3.08 27.78
CA ASN A 139 20.88 4.30 27.33
C ASN A 139 20.03 3.98 26.09
N ILE A 140 18.89 4.66 26.01
CA ILE A 140 18.03 4.66 24.81
C ILE A 140 17.96 6.10 24.28
N TYR A 141 18.44 6.33 23.09
CA TYR A 141 18.41 7.63 22.43
C TYR A 141 17.33 7.67 21.35
N ILE A 142 16.52 8.71 21.35
CA ILE A 142 15.46 8.92 20.38
C ILE A 142 15.90 10.03 19.44
N HIS A 143 15.82 9.77 18.14
CA HIS A 143 16.09 10.69 17.04
C HIS A 143 14.78 11.01 16.33
N PRO A 144 13.93 11.87 16.88
CA PRO A 144 12.66 12.20 16.27
C PRO A 144 12.87 13.09 15.05
N ILE A 145 12.33 12.63 13.93
CA ILE A 145 12.22 13.43 12.71
C ILE A 145 10.89 14.17 12.78
N THR A 146 10.89 15.49 12.61
CA THR A 146 9.66 16.29 12.64
C THR A 146 8.96 16.28 11.27
N ASP A 147 7.61 16.29 11.27
CA ASP A 147 6.77 16.06 10.09
C ASP A 147 6.39 17.36 9.36
N GLY A 148 5.30 18.00 9.74
CA GLY A 148 4.81 19.25 9.15
C GLY A 148 4.30 19.16 7.72
N ARG A 149 4.21 17.93 7.16
CA ARG A 149 3.71 17.66 5.82
C ARG A 149 2.48 16.76 5.82
N ASP A 150 2.53 15.65 6.56
CA ASP A 150 1.41 14.73 6.74
C ASP A 150 0.56 15.12 7.96
N THR A 151 1.04 16.10 8.74
CA THR A 151 0.38 16.71 9.90
C THR A 151 0.48 18.24 9.83
N SER A 152 -0.15 18.94 10.79
CA SER A 152 -0.05 20.41 10.88
C SER A 152 1.40 20.86 10.99
N VAL A 153 1.73 21.96 10.32
CA VAL A 153 3.11 22.45 10.11
C VAL A 153 3.88 22.84 11.38
N THR A 154 3.22 22.94 12.52
CA THR A 154 3.83 23.27 13.84
C THR A 154 3.35 22.32 14.94
N SER A 155 2.90 21.13 14.60
CA SER A 155 2.42 20.12 15.55
C SER A 155 3.54 19.32 16.23
N GLY A 156 4.77 19.43 15.75
CA GLY A 156 5.94 18.72 16.29
C GLY A 156 6.15 18.94 17.78
N ILE A 157 5.92 20.14 18.27
CA ILE A 157 6.03 20.44 19.72
C ILE A 157 5.04 19.60 20.56
N LYS A 158 3.83 19.34 20.05
CA LYS A 158 2.85 18.47 20.69
C LYS A 158 3.35 17.03 20.71
N PHE A 159 3.81 16.52 19.57
CA PHE A 159 4.29 15.14 19.46
C PHE A 159 5.54 14.88 20.30
N LEU A 160 6.51 15.81 20.31
CA LEU A 160 7.69 15.66 21.14
C LEU A 160 7.39 15.81 22.64
N LYS A 161 6.33 16.55 23.00
CA LYS A 161 5.82 16.54 24.38
C LYS A 161 5.30 15.15 24.75
N GLU A 162 4.52 14.50 23.90
CA GLU A 162 4.02 13.14 24.12
C GLU A 162 5.18 12.13 24.26
N VAL A 163 6.22 12.25 23.41
CA VAL A 163 7.45 11.46 23.54
C VAL A 163 8.13 11.70 24.87
N SER A 164 8.32 12.97 25.25
CA SER A 164 8.94 13.35 26.53
C SER A 164 8.17 12.82 27.74
N ASP A 165 6.83 12.90 27.69
CA ASP A 165 5.96 12.36 28.76
C ASP A 165 6.09 10.81 28.83
N LYS A 166 6.14 10.13 27.70
CA LYS A 166 6.28 8.65 27.62
C LYS A 166 7.61 8.14 28.20
N ILE A 167 8.69 8.88 28.01
CA ILE A 167 10.04 8.47 28.47
C ILE A 167 10.37 9.01 29.88
N ALA A 168 9.52 9.82 30.48
CA ALA A 168 9.76 10.40 31.80
C ALA A 168 10.02 9.31 32.85
N GLY A 169 11.12 9.45 33.60
CA GLY A 169 11.52 8.47 34.62
C GLY A 169 12.16 7.19 34.09
N THR A 170 12.46 7.12 32.79
CA THR A 170 13.21 6.03 32.18
C THR A 170 14.66 6.45 31.86
N ASN A 171 15.45 5.54 31.30
CA ASN A 171 16.78 5.81 30.76
C ASN A 171 16.78 6.28 29.30
N ALA A 172 15.59 6.53 28.72
CA ALA A 172 15.46 7.06 27.36
C ALA A 172 15.53 8.60 27.35
N LYS A 173 16.13 9.14 26.29
CA LYS A 173 16.31 10.60 26.09
C LYS A 173 16.12 10.95 24.61
N ILE A 174 15.64 12.16 24.36
CA ILE A 174 15.71 12.77 23.02
C ILE A 174 17.15 13.22 22.80
N ALA A 175 17.81 12.71 21.76
CA ALA A 175 19.19 13.02 21.44
C ALA A 175 19.33 14.28 20.59
N ASP A 176 18.44 14.43 19.64
CA ASP A 176 18.46 15.49 18.63
C ASP A 176 17.07 15.68 18.01
N ILE A 177 16.94 16.62 17.09
CA ILE A 177 15.73 16.85 16.29
C ILE A 177 16.18 17.28 14.88
N CYS A 178 15.50 16.75 13.86
CA CYS A 178 15.73 17.16 12.48
C CYS A 178 14.43 17.09 11.66
N GLY A 179 14.21 18.06 10.80
CA GLY A 179 13.07 18.10 9.90
C GLY A 179 13.17 17.03 8.80
N ARG A 180 12.01 16.50 8.39
CA ARG A 180 11.96 15.43 7.39
C ARG A 180 12.53 15.78 6.02
N VAL A 181 12.61 17.07 5.67
CA VAL A 181 13.23 17.52 4.42
C VAL A 181 14.72 17.12 4.34
N TYR A 182 15.38 17.01 5.49
CA TYR A 182 16.77 16.57 5.59
C TYR A 182 16.90 15.07 5.78
N ALA A 183 16.23 14.52 6.80
CA ALA A 183 16.41 13.13 7.22
C ALA A 183 15.64 12.11 6.39
N MET A 184 14.66 12.55 5.61
CA MET A 184 13.76 11.69 4.83
C MET A 184 13.67 12.13 3.37
N ASP A 185 14.80 12.48 2.76
CA ASP A 185 14.88 12.74 1.32
C ASP A 185 14.59 11.45 0.52
N ARG A 186 14.07 11.59 -0.69
CA ARG A 186 13.84 10.50 -1.66
C ARG A 186 14.15 10.91 -3.10
N GLU A 187 14.73 12.10 -3.25
CA GLU A 187 15.00 12.73 -4.54
C GLU A 187 16.51 12.81 -4.84
N LYS A 188 17.31 12.04 -4.06
CA LYS A 188 18.77 12.02 -4.14
C LYS A 188 19.40 13.39 -3.88
N ARG A 189 18.77 14.18 -3.01
CA ARG A 189 19.34 15.44 -2.52
C ARG A 189 20.27 15.15 -1.37
N TYR A 190 21.39 14.53 -1.70
CA TYR A 190 22.37 14.10 -0.72
C TYR A 190 23.00 15.27 0.06
N ASP A 191 22.96 16.47 -0.49
CA ASP A 191 23.31 17.71 0.22
C ASP A 191 22.43 17.93 1.48
N ARG A 192 21.16 17.52 1.46
CA ARG A 192 20.25 17.56 2.61
C ARG A 192 20.48 16.40 3.55
N LEU A 193 20.60 15.20 2.98
CA LEU A 193 20.79 13.98 3.76
C LEU A 193 22.08 14.01 4.57
N GLU A 194 23.17 14.53 4.03
CA GLU A 194 24.46 14.68 4.69
C GLU A 194 24.33 15.53 5.97
N VAL A 195 23.52 16.57 5.93
CA VAL A 195 23.29 17.45 7.09
C VAL A 195 22.65 16.68 8.24
N ALA A 196 21.62 15.84 7.96
CA ALA A 196 20.99 14.98 8.95
C ALA A 196 21.93 13.85 9.42
N TYR A 197 22.66 13.22 8.52
CA TYR A 197 23.67 12.21 8.85
C TYR A 197 24.71 12.77 9.82
N ASN A 198 25.24 13.96 9.54
CA ASN A 198 26.22 14.61 10.37
C ASN A 198 25.68 14.95 11.78
N LEU A 199 24.37 15.23 11.91
CA LEU A 199 23.73 15.35 13.21
C LEU A 199 23.76 14.02 13.98
N TYR A 200 23.28 12.96 13.37
CA TYR A 200 23.12 11.65 14.02
C TYR A 200 24.45 11.00 14.39
N VAL A 201 25.49 11.16 13.57
CA VAL A 201 26.77 10.48 13.75
C VAL A 201 27.80 11.37 14.44
N HIS A 202 27.85 12.65 14.10
CA HIS A 202 28.88 13.59 14.56
C HIS A 202 28.35 14.65 15.55
N GLY A 203 27.05 14.72 15.81
CA GLY A 203 26.45 15.72 16.68
C GLY A 203 26.54 17.15 16.11
N LYS A 204 26.63 17.29 14.78
CA LYS A 204 26.72 18.60 14.13
C LYS A 204 25.33 19.21 14.01
N GLY A 205 24.99 20.12 14.93
CA GLY A 205 23.71 20.84 14.97
C GLY A 205 23.77 22.01 15.93
N GLU A 206 22.78 22.91 15.85
CA GLU A 206 22.61 23.95 16.86
C GLU A 206 22.24 23.29 18.19
N LYS A 207 22.88 23.71 19.30
CA LYS A 207 22.67 23.09 20.62
C LYS A 207 21.55 23.76 21.38
N PHE A 208 20.66 22.92 21.95
CA PHE A 208 19.59 23.37 22.86
C PHE A 208 19.52 22.43 24.07
N ASP A 209 18.97 22.95 25.18
CA ASP A 209 18.83 22.20 26.43
C ASP A 209 17.67 21.17 26.36
N ASP A 210 16.64 21.44 25.55
CA ASP A 210 15.49 20.56 25.37
C ASP A 210 14.78 20.80 24.02
N TYR A 211 13.89 19.84 23.67
CA TYR A 211 13.12 19.85 22.42
C TYR A 211 12.21 21.07 22.30
N LYS A 212 11.66 21.57 23.43
CA LYS A 212 10.69 22.66 23.44
C LYS A 212 11.36 23.99 23.06
N SER A 213 12.47 24.30 23.72
CA SER A 213 13.25 25.51 23.40
C SER A 213 13.76 25.48 21.95
N ALA A 214 14.16 24.31 21.45
CA ALA A 214 14.59 24.12 20.08
C ALA A 214 13.47 24.43 19.08
N LEU A 215 12.28 23.84 19.23
CA LEU A 215 11.16 24.05 18.31
C LEU A 215 10.59 25.47 18.42
N GLU A 216 10.50 26.06 19.63
CA GLU A 216 10.07 27.42 19.79
C GLU A 216 11.02 28.42 19.10
N ALA A 217 12.33 28.17 19.15
CA ALA A 217 13.32 28.97 18.44
C ALA A 217 13.20 28.82 16.91
N SER A 218 12.92 27.61 16.41
CA SER A 218 12.67 27.35 14.98
C SER A 218 11.42 28.08 14.49
N TYR A 219 10.30 27.96 15.21
CA TYR A 219 9.04 28.61 14.85
C TYR A 219 9.13 30.14 14.91
N ALA A 220 9.92 30.69 15.84
CA ALA A 220 10.18 32.12 15.91
C ALA A 220 10.90 32.67 14.65
N LYS A 221 11.67 31.80 13.97
CA LYS A 221 12.31 32.10 12.67
C LYS A 221 11.39 31.78 11.46
N ASN A 222 10.10 31.42 11.66
CA ASN A 222 9.16 30.93 10.67
C ASN A 222 9.63 29.63 9.97
N VAL A 223 10.48 28.83 10.63
CA VAL A 223 10.89 27.51 10.18
C VAL A 223 9.98 26.48 10.84
N THR A 224 9.13 25.84 10.04
CA THR A 224 8.13 24.87 10.49
C THR A 224 8.71 23.46 10.59
N ASP A 225 7.93 22.50 11.10
CA ASP A 225 8.37 21.14 11.41
C ASP A 225 9.10 20.44 10.24
N GLU A 226 8.60 20.55 9.02
CA GLU A 226 9.23 19.91 7.84
C GLU A 226 10.68 20.36 7.65
N PHE A 227 10.99 21.59 8.02
CA PHE A 227 12.25 22.29 7.74
C PHE A 227 13.12 22.55 8.97
N VAL A 228 12.79 21.98 10.13
CA VAL A 228 13.60 22.12 11.34
C VAL A 228 15.03 21.72 11.04
N GLU A 229 15.95 22.69 11.22
CA GLU A 229 17.38 22.47 11.00
C GLU A 229 17.95 21.49 12.03
N PRO A 230 19.06 20.80 11.71
CA PRO A 230 19.69 19.86 12.63
C PRO A 230 19.97 20.47 14.00
N THR A 231 19.40 19.92 15.01
CA THR A 231 19.40 20.43 16.38
C THR A 231 19.84 19.36 17.35
N LEU A 232 20.91 19.59 18.10
CA LEU A 232 21.48 18.68 19.07
C LEU A 232 20.96 18.99 20.49
N ILE A 233 20.49 17.94 21.20
CA ILE A 233 19.99 18.07 22.58
C ILE A 233 20.92 17.32 23.56
N ASP A 234 21.28 16.07 23.28
CA ASP A 234 22.23 15.32 24.10
C ASP A 234 23.42 14.86 23.24
N GLU A 235 24.61 15.42 23.49
CA GLU A 235 25.82 15.10 22.73
C GLU A 235 26.30 13.63 22.90
N ASN A 236 25.82 12.94 23.93
CA ASN A 236 26.12 11.53 24.13
C ASN A 236 25.22 10.62 23.26
N GLY A 237 24.19 11.17 22.64
CA GLY A 237 23.22 10.42 21.82
C GLY A 237 23.65 10.19 20.38
N THR A 238 24.88 10.49 19.98
CA THR A 238 25.37 10.19 18.64
C THR A 238 25.58 8.69 18.42
N ILE A 239 25.22 8.21 17.23
CA ILE A 239 25.37 6.81 16.84
C ILE A 239 26.84 6.43 16.75
N LYS A 240 27.23 5.33 17.37
CA LYS A 240 28.60 4.82 17.41
C LYS A 240 28.69 3.38 16.89
N ASN A 241 29.88 2.99 16.45
CA ASN A 241 30.13 1.61 16.07
C ASN A 241 29.88 0.66 17.24
N GLY A 242 29.04 -0.35 17.05
CA GLY A 242 28.64 -1.30 18.09
C GLY A 242 27.28 -0.99 18.73
N ASP A 243 26.66 0.14 18.43
CA ASP A 243 25.30 0.45 18.88
C ASP A 243 24.23 -0.34 18.11
N SER A 244 23.02 -0.35 18.64
CA SER A 244 21.82 -0.88 17.98
C SER A 244 20.94 0.27 17.55
N VAL A 245 20.51 0.29 16.29
CA VAL A 245 19.60 1.32 15.73
C VAL A 245 18.34 0.65 15.24
N ILE A 246 17.17 1.13 15.67
CA ILE A 246 15.87 0.74 15.12
C ILE A 246 15.28 1.94 14.38
N PHE A 247 15.07 1.81 13.05
CA PHE A 247 14.38 2.80 12.25
C PHE A 247 12.91 2.41 12.14
N PHE A 248 12.03 3.08 12.88
CA PHE A 248 10.64 2.66 13.04
C PHE A 248 9.68 3.14 11.95
N ASN A 249 10.16 3.73 10.86
CA ASN A 249 9.36 3.99 9.68
C ASN A 249 9.02 2.68 8.97
N TYR A 250 7.74 2.44 8.67
CA TYR A 250 7.32 1.25 7.92
C TYR A 250 7.20 1.50 6.41
N ARG A 251 7.20 2.76 5.94
CA ARG A 251 7.24 3.07 4.51
C ARG A 251 8.67 3.33 4.05
N SER A 252 9.07 2.62 3.00
CA SER A 252 10.47 2.51 2.56
C SER A 252 11.00 3.74 1.81
N ASP A 253 10.17 4.43 1.02
CA ASP A 253 10.61 5.41 0.01
C ASP A 253 11.49 6.54 0.57
N ARG A 254 11.21 7.03 1.80
CA ARG A 254 11.96 8.10 2.45
C ARG A 254 12.93 7.64 3.55
N ALA A 255 12.91 6.35 3.90
CA ALA A 255 13.86 5.79 4.88
C ALA A 255 15.11 5.20 4.21
N ARG A 256 15.02 4.90 2.92
CA ARG A 256 16.02 4.19 2.12
C ARG A 256 17.37 4.89 2.12
N GLU A 257 17.42 6.17 1.76
CA GLU A 257 18.68 6.89 1.55
C GLU A 257 19.51 7.00 2.85
N MET A 258 18.87 7.33 3.99
CA MET A 258 19.53 7.37 5.28
C MET A 258 20.02 5.97 5.71
N THR A 259 19.28 4.92 5.39
CA THR A 259 19.69 3.54 5.69
C THR A 259 20.93 3.17 4.90
N PHE A 260 21.00 3.48 3.60
CA PHE A 260 22.22 3.29 2.81
C PHE A 260 23.42 4.06 3.39
N ALA A 261 23.23 5.33 3.76
CA ALA A 261 24.31 6.15 4.32
C ALA A 261 24.87 5.56 5.64
N LEU A 262 24.02 4.91 6.47
CA LEU A 262 24.42 4.33 7.74
C LEU A 262 24.95 2.88 7.63
N THR A 263 24.61 2.14 6.57
CA THR A 263 24.83 0.67 6.54
C THR A 263 25.57 0.16 5.32
N ASP A 264 25.55 0.88 4.20
CA ASP A 264 26.18 0.42 2.98
C ASP A 264 27.68 0.82 2.94
N PRO A 265 28.62 -0.14 2.95
CA PRO A 265 30.04 0.16 2.85
C PRO A 265 30.44 0.78 1.51
N GLU A 266 29.62 0.60 0.45
CA GLU A 266 29.87 1.15 -0.89
C GLU A 266 29.23 2.53 -1.10
N PHE A 267 28.48 3.05 -0.10
CA PHE A 267 27.90 4.38 -0.19
C PHE A 267 28.99 5.45 -0.33
N ASN A 268 28.87 6.31 -1.34
CA ASN A 268 29.90 7.28 -1.73
C ASN A 268 29.36 8.66 -2.17
N GLU A 269 28.09 8.95 -1.88
CA GLU A 269 27.47 10.23 -2.25
C GLU A 269 27.95 11.39 -1.36
N PHE A 270 28.39 11.08 -0.14
CA PHE A 270 29.13 11.97 0.77
C PHE A 270 29.98 11.13 1.73
N GLU A 271 30.83 11.79 2.55
CA GLU A 271 31.72 11.09 3.47
C GLU A 271 30.93 10.49 4.65
N THR A 272 31.07 9.18 4.89
CA THR A 272 30.39 8.45 5.96
C THR A 272 31.37 7.65 6.82
N GLU A 273 31.02 7.51 8.11
CA GLU A 273 31.69 6.54 8.99
C GLU A 273 31.39 5.12 8.54
N LYS A 274 32.38 4.24 8.64
CA LYS A 274 32.19 2.81 8.35
C LYS A 274 31.92 2.05 9.66
N PHE A 275 30.70 1.60 9.80
CA PHE A 275 30.25 0.85 10.97
C PHE A 275 30.26 -0.65 10.68
N ASP A 276 31.26 -1.36 11.17
CA ASP A 276 31.40 -2.82 11.00
C ASP A 276 30.64 -3.64 12.07
N LYS A 277 30.19 -2.98 13.14
CA LYS A 277 29.48 -3.60 14.28
C LYS A 277 28.16 -2.90 14.62
N LEU A 278 27.65 -2.02 13.78
CA LEU A 278 26.34 -1.41 13.98
C LEU A 278 25.27 -2.45 13.68
N LEU A 279 24.38 -2.73 14.64
CA LEU A 279 23.18 -3.51 14.35
C LEU A 279 22.05 -2.56 13.93
N PHE A 280 21.82 -2.45 12.64
CA PHE A 280 20.73 -1.64 12.09
C PHE A 280 19.49 -2.50 11.83
N THR A 281 18.35 -2.09 12.38
CA THR A 281 17.09 -2.83 12.34
C THR A 281 16.00 -1.93 11.76
N PRO A 282 15.71 -2.00 10.45
CA PRO A 282 14.60 -1.28 9.85
C PRO A 282 13.27 -1.96 10.19
N MET A 283 12.18 -1.17 10.26
CA MET A 283 10.83 -1.70 10.45
C MET A 283 10.40 -2.57 9.26
N GLN A 284 10.78 -2.17 8.04
CA GLN A 284 10.52 -2.87 6.78
C GLN A 284 11.81 -3.01 5.98
N GLU A 285 11.84 -3.91 5.00
CA GLU A 285 12.92 -3.94 4.00
C GLU A 285 12.78 -2.71 3.07
N TYR A 286 13.70 -1.75 3.20
CA TYR A 286 13.61 -0.51 2.44
C TYR A 286 14.14 -0.61 1.01
N ALA A 287 14.94 -1.61 0.70
CA ALA A 287 15.42 -1.94 -0.65
C ALA A 287 15.93 -3.38 -0.68
N LYS A 288 15.91 -4.02 -1.86
CA LYS A 288 16.43 -5.39 -2.06
C LYS A 288 17.91 -5.53 -1.68
N GLU A 289 18.69 -4.51 -1.93
CA GLU A 289 20.11 -4.45 -1.57
C GLU A 289 20.33 -4.46 -0.05
N LEU A 290 19.34 -4.07 0.71
CA LEU A 290 19.32 -4.02 2.18
C LEU A 290 18.69 -5.25 2.84
N ALA A 291 18.31 -6.28 2.06
CA ALA A 291 17.67 -7.51 2.57
C ALA A 291 18.54 -8.30 3.58
N HIS A 292 19.84 -8.00 3.66
CA HIS A 292 20.75 -8.59 4.65
C HIS A 292 20.62 -7.99 6.05
N LEU A 293 19.91 -6.88 6.21
CA LEU A 293 19.68 -6.24 7.50
C LEU A 293 18.72 -7.05 8.40
N ASN A 294 18.77 -6.78 9.69
CA ASN A 294 17.90 -7.40 10.68
C ASN A 294 16.49 -6.78 10.65
N THR A 295 15.70 -7.04 9.61
CA THR A 295 14.41 -6.39 9.33
C THR A 295 13.29 -6.96 10.21
N ILE A 296 12.50 -6.07 10.86
CA ILE A 296 11.35 -6.47 11.71
C ILE A 296 10.27 -7.14 10.86
N TYR A 297 9.90 -6.53 9.74
CA TYR A 297 8.92 -7.08 8.80
C TYR A 297 9.54 -7.19 7.40
N PRO A 298 10.02 -8.37 7.00
CA PRO A 298 10.41 -8.62 5.61
C PRO A 298 9.19 -8.52 4.68
N PRO A 299 9.40 -8.32 3.35
CA PRO A 299 8.31 -8.21 2.38
C PRO A 299 7.35 -9.41 2.46
N LYS A 300 6.06 -9.14 2.50
CA LYS A 300 5.02 -10.18 2.47
C LYS A 300 4.81 -10.63 1.03
N ILE A 301 5.14 -11.87 0.76
CA ILE A 301 4.87 -12.53 -0.53
C ILE A 301 3.73 -13.53 -0.33
N VAL A 302 2.73 -13.46 -1.20
CA VAL A 302 1.62 -14.42 -1.22
C VAL A 302 1.93 -15.47 -2.29
N GLU A 303 2.59 -16.56 -1.90
CA GLU A 303 3.05 -17.61 -2.83
C GLU A 303 1.89 -18.42 -3.45
N ASP A 304 0.84 -18.65 -2.66
CA ASP A 304 -0.34 -19.46 -3.01
C ASP A 304 -1.50 -18.62 -3.55
N ASN A 305 -1.18 -17.61 -4.38
CA ASN A 305 -2.16 -16.75 -5.06
C ASN A 305 -2.90 -17.49 -6.19
N LEU A 306 -3.96 -16.84 -6.72
CA LEU A 306 -4.80 -17.42 -7.78
C LEU A 306 -4.00 -17.87 -9.01
N SER A 307 -3.09 -17.01 -9.51
CA SER A 307 -2.29 -17.32 -10.70
C SER A 307 -1.38 -18.53 -10.49
N TYR A 308 -0.78 -18.67 -9.30
CA TYR A 308 0.01 -19.84 -8.94
C TYR A 308 -0.84 -21.11 -8.93
N LEU A 309 -2.04 -21.07 -8.33
CA LEU A 309 -2.91 -22.25 -8.25
C LEU A 309 -3.44 -22.67 -9.62
N VAL A 310 -3.77 -21.73 -10.50
CA VAL A 310 -4.13 -22.01 -11.90
C VAL A 310 -2.96 -22.68 -12.64
N SER A 311 -1.75 -22.14 -12.51
CA SER A 311 -0.52 -22.72 -13.09
C SER A 311 -0.24 -24.12 -12.54
N LYS A 312 -0.31 -24.30 -11.21
CA LYS A 312 -0.10 -25.59 -10.53
C LYS A 312 -1.09 -26.66 -10.98
N ALA A 313 -2.31 -26.27 -11.35
CA ALA A 313 -3.31 -27.18 -11.92
C ALA A 313 -3.02 -27.55 -13.40
N GLY A 314 -1.95 -27.04 -14.00
CA GLY A 314 -1.60 -27.23 -15.40
C GLY A 314 -2.50 -26.47 -16.38
N MET A 315 -3.26 -25.51 -15.90
CA MET A 315 -4.15 -24.65 -16.68
C MET A 315 -3.40 -23.42 -17.20
N LYS A 316 -3.95 -22.84 -18.28
CA LYS A 316 -3.37 -21.65 -18.93
C LYS A 316 -4.16 -20.41 -18.58
N GLN A 317 -3.45 -19.29 -18.43
CA GLN A 317 -4.05 -18.02 -18.08
C GLN A 317 -3.52 -16.87 -18.94
N TYR A 318 -4.35 -15.85 -19.12
CA TYR A 318 -4.05 -14.67 -19.90
C TYR A 318 -4.40 -13.41 -19.13
N HIS A 319 -3.41 -12.53 -18.91
CA HIS A 319 -3.57 -11.28 -18.20
C HIS A 319 -3.35 -10.10 -19.14
N ILE A 320 -4.31 -9.16 -19.20
CA ILE A 320 -4.22 -8.01 -20.09
C ILE A 320 -4.63 -6.72 -19.37
N ALA A 321 -3.84 -5.68 -19.55
CA ALA A 321 -4.14 -4.31 -19.15
C ALA A 321 -3.32 -3.31 -19.95
N GLU A 322 -3.67 -2.04 -19.86
CA GLU A 322 -2.78 -0.98 -20.32
C GLU A 322 -1.72 -0.61 -19.29
N THR A 323 -0.70 0.17 -19.71
CA THR A 323 0.51 0.48 -18.90
C THR A 323 0.19 0.94 -17.49
N THR A 324 -0.83 1.80 -17.30
CA THR A 324 -1.21 2.34 -15.99
C THR A 324 -1.64 1.29 -14.97
N LYS A 325 -2.15 0.14 -15.45
CA LYS A 325 -2.69 -0.95 -14.62
C LYS A 325 -2.02 -2.32 -14.88
N TYR A 326 -0.94 -2.34 -15.67
CA TYR A 326 -0.25 -3.61 -15.96
C TYR A 326 0.37 -4.26 -14.72
N ALA A 327 1.00 -3.48 -13.85
CA ALA A 327 1.54 -4.00 -12.60
C ALA A 327 0.44 -4.57 -11.67
N HIS A 328 -0.79 -4.03 -11.76
CA HIS A 328 -1.91 -4.48 -10.95
C HIS A 328 -2.39 -5.88 -11.34
N VAL A 329 -2.50 -6.17 -12.64
CA VAL A 329 -2.89 -7.51 -13.14
C VAL A 329 -1.73 -8.51 -13.19
N THR A 330 -0.51 -8.09 -12.83
CA THR A 330 0.69 -8.95 -12.81
C THR A 330 1.28 -9.02 -11.42
N PHE A 331 2.15 -8.08 -11.04
CA PHE A 331 2.89 -8.08 -9.78
C PHE A 331 1.97 -8.14 -8.55
N PHE A 332 1.01 -7.22 -8.42
CA PHE A 332 0.12 -7.17 -7.25
C PHE A 332 -0.85 -8.36 -7.21
N PHE A 333 -1.47 -8.69 -8.34
CA PHE A 333 -2.36 -9.84 -8.44
C PHE A 333 -1.64 -11.16 -8.16
N ASN A 334 -0.38 -11.27 -8.54
CA ASN A 334 0.49 -12.43 -8.27
C ASN A 334 1.13 -12.39 -6.86
N GLY A 335 0.55 -11.64 -5.93
CA GLY A 335 0.98 -11.65 -4.53
C GLY A 335 2.34 -11.01 -4.27
N GLY A 336 2.77 -10.04 -5.08
CA GLY A 336 4.09 -9.41 -5.00
C GLY A 336 5.19 -10.16 -5.75
N ILE A 337 4.82 -11.09 -6.64
CA ILE A 337 5.75 -11.91 -7.43
C ILE A 337 5.82 -11.41 -8.86
N GLU A 338 7.03 -10.95 -9.28
CA GLU A 338 7.25 -10.39 -10.62
C GLU A 338 7.28 -11.44 -11.73
N ARG A 339 7.81 -12.63 -11.43
CA ARG A 339 7.97 -13.70 -12.42
C ARG A 339 6.62 -14.19 -12.96
N GLN A 340 6.58 -14.50 -14.25
CA GLN A 340 5.46 -15.24 -14.84
C GLN A 340 5.42 -16.67 -14.30
N TYR A 341 4.21 -17.20 -14.08
CA TYR A 341 4.01 -18.60 -13.80
C TYR A 341 3.96 -19.41 -15.11
N GLU A 342 4.16 -20.72 -15.02
CA GLU A 342 4.02 -21.60 -16.18
C GLU A 342 2.56 -21.55 -16.71
N GLY A 343 2.39 -21.36 -18.01
CA GLY A 343 1.08 -21.19 -18.62
C GLY A 343 0.44 -19.80 -18.47
N GLU A 344 1.13 -18.85 -17.88
CA GLU A 344 0.69 -17.44 -17.79
C GLU A 344 1.24 -16.64 -18.97
N ASP A 345 0.36 -16.14 -19.83
CA ASP A 345 0.70 -15.18 -20.89
C ASP A 345 0.23 -13.79 -20.45
N ARG A 346 1.03 -12.76 -20.71
CA ARG A 346 0.78 -11.36 -20.33
C ARG A 346 0.76 -10.48 -21.55
N GLN A 347 -0.26 -9.64 -21.69
CA GLN A 347 -0.37 -8.65 -22.75
C GLN A 347 -0.39 -7.24 -22.15
N LEU A 348 0.61 -6.46 -22.51
CA LEU A 348 0.66 -5.03 -22.21
C LEU A 348 0.16 -4.25 -23.43
N ILE A 349 -0.76 -3.33 -23.23
CA ILE A 349 -1.16 -2.32 -24.21
C ILE A 349 -0.60 -0.96 -23.75
N ASP A 350 0.22 -0.33 -24.56
CA ASP A 350 0.83 0.96 -24.20
C ASP A 350 -0.22 2.05 -24.03
N SER A 351 -0.28 2.66 -22.83
CA SER A 351 -1.15 3.82 -22.57
C SER A 351 -0.75 5.01 -23.43
N TYR A 352 -1.67 5.94 -23.64
CA TYR A 352 -1.34 7.22 -24.30
C TYR A 352 -0.30 7.99 -23.48
N ASN A 353 0.70 8.53 -24.15
CA ASN A 353 1.69 9.41 -23.53
C ASN A 353 1.12 10.83 -23.39
N ASP A 354 0.03 10.96 -22.64
CA ASP A 354 -0.63 12.21 -22.36
C ASP A 354 -0.68 12.46 -20.85
N LYS A 355 -0.51 13.73 -20.46
CA LYS A 355 -0.60 14.13 -19.06
C LYS A 355 -2.04 14.24 -18.55
N ASN A 356 -2.99 14.40 -19.46
CA ASN A 356 -4.40 14.55 -19.15
C ASN A 356 -5.23 13.46 -19.84
N PHE A 357 -5.57 12.42 -19.10
CA PHE A 357 -6.37 11.30 -19.60
C PHE A 357 -7.80 11.70 -20.02
N ALA A 358 -8.35 12.81 -19.52
CA ALA A 358 -9.66 13.29 -19.92
C ALA A 358 -9.77 13.62 -21.43
N THR A 359 -8.64 13.84 -22.12
CA THR A 359 -8.62 14.04 -23.59
C THR A 359 -8.88 12.74 -24.37
N HIS A 360 -8.75 11.59 -23.71
CA HIS A 360 -8.96 10.27 -24.30
C HIS A 360 -9.76 9.35 -23.36
N PRO A 361 -11.09 9.63 -23.10
CA PRO A 361 -11.85 8.91 -22.09
C PRO A 361 -11.95 7.39 -22.31
N LYS A 362 -11.87 6.96 -23.57
CA LYS A 362 -11.85 5.53 -23.93
C LYS A 362 -10.52 4.84 -23.62
N MET A 363 -9.46 5.64 -23.38
CA MET A 363 -8.12 5.14 -23.13
C MET A 363 -7.76 3.98 -24.08
N ARG A 364 -7.26 2.86 -23.59
CA ARG A 364 -6.96 1.65 -24.39
C ARG A 364 -8.00 0.54 -24.29
N ALA A 365 -9.18 0.84 -23.74
CA ALA A 365 -10.26 -0.13 -23.69
C ALA A 365 -10.67 -0.69 -25.07
N PRO A 366 -10.62 0.11 -26.19
CA PRO A 366 -10.88 -0.45 -27.53
C PRO A 366 -9.94 -1.57 -27.90
N GLU A 367 -8.62 -1.34 -27.78
CA GLU A 367 -7.57 -2.30 -28.17
C GLU A 367 -7.58 -3.52 -27.24
N ILE A 368 -7.77 -3.34 -25.94
CA ILE A 368 -7.92 -4.42 -24.97
C ILE A 368 -9.11 -5.30 -25.32
N THR A 369 -10.27 -4.69 -25.63
CA THR A 369 -11.49 -5.43 -25.98
C THR A 369 -11.31 -6.17 -27.30
N GLU A 370 -10.70 -5.55 -28.32
CA GLU A 370 -10.42 -6.18 -29.61
C GLU A 370 -9.52 -7.41 -29.46
N ASP A 371 -8.49 -7.34 -28.61
CA ASP A 371 -7.61 -8.47 -28.30
C ASP A 371 -8.37 -9.60 -27.62
N LEU A 372 -9.14 -9.30 -26.58
CA LEU A 372 -9.94 -10.30 -25.87
C LEU A 372 -10.99 -10.99 -26.75
N LEU A 373 -11.61 -10.25 -27.68
CA LEU A 373 -12.58 -10.83 -28.63
C LEU A 373 -11.93 -11.80 -29.65
N LYS A 374 -10.60 -11.78 -29.78
CA LYS A 374 -9.82 -12.81 -30.51
C LYS A 374 -9.44 -13.96 -29.60
N VAL A 375 -8.89 -13.65 -28.41
CA VAL A 375 -8.32 -14.61 -27.46
C VAL A 375 -9.37 -15.52 -26.83
N ILE A 376 -10.51 -14.99 -26.42
CA ILE A 376 -11.58 -15.75 -25.73
C ILE A 376 -12.14 -16.89 -26.62
N PRO A 377 -12.53 -16.64 -27.89
CA PRO A 377 -13.06 -17.69 -28.75
C PRO A 377 -12.04 -18.78 -29.16
N GLU A 378 -10.74 -18.50 -29.08
CA GLU A 378 -9.69 -19.49 -29.37
C GLU A 378 -9.71 -20.66 -28.39
N GLY A 379 -10.25 -20.48 -27.16
CA GLY A 379 -10.33 -21.54 -26.16
C GLY A 379 -8.96 -22.04 -25.66
N LYS A 380 -7.91 -21.21 -25.82
CA LYS A 380 -6.54 -21.53 -25.40
C LYS A 380 -6.35 -21.46 -23.89
N TYR A 381 -7.07 -20.53 -23.24
CA TYR A 381 -6.90 -20.20 -21.82
C TYR A 381 -8.08 -20.67 -20.98
N ASP A 382 -7.77 -21.14 -19.79
CA ASP A 382 -8.75 -21.54 -18.78
C ASP A 382 -9.18 -20.37 -17.91
N PHE A 383 -8.26 -19.40 -17.69
CA PHE A 383 -8.49 -18.18 -16.95
C PHE A 383 -8.05 -16.96 -17.77
N VAL A 384 -8.90 -15.93 -17.81
CA VAL A 384 -8.62 -14.66 -18.47
C VAL A 384 -8.85 -13.53 -17.46
N LEU A 385 -7.85 -12.67 -17.26
CA LEU A 385 -7.89 -11.50 -16.38
C LEU A 385 -7.73 -10.23 -17.21
N VAL A 386 -8.69 -9.32 -17.07
CA VAL A 386 -8.63 -8.00 -17.70
C VAL A 386 -8.90 -6.90 -16.68
N ASN A 387 -8.15 -5.78 -16.80
CA ASN A 387 -8.43 -4.54 -16.11
C ASN A 387 -8.74 -3.44 -17.13
N TYR A 388 -9.89 -2.77 -16.95
CA TYR A 388 -10.24 -1.54 -17.64
C TYR A 388 -9.98 -0.36 -16.72
N SER A 389 -8.94 0.40 -17.02
CA SER A 389 -8.43 1.50 -16.19
C SER A 389 -9.26 2.77 -16.23
N ASN A 390 -10.17 2.87 -17.20
CA ASN A 390 -10.87 4.11 -17.54
C ASN A 390 -11.61 4.75 -16.35
N PRO A 391 -12.43 4.03 -15.54
CA PRO A 391 -13.17 4.69 -14.47
C PRO A 391 -12.26 5.35 -13.46
N ASP A 392 -11.17 4.70 -13.07
CA ASP A 392 -10.22 5.23 -12.10
C ASP A 392 -9.41 6.41 -12.66
N MET A 393 -8.77 6.20 -13.81
CA MET A 393 -7.87 7.21 -14.38
C MET A 393 -8.59 8.47 -14.80
N ILE A 394 -9.82 8.36 -15.32
CA ILE A 394 -10.65 9.52 -15.68
C ILE A 394 -11.27 10.15 -14.43
N GLY A 395 -11.69 9.35 -13.43
CA GLY A 395 -12.15 9.85 -12.14
C GLY A 395 -11.14 10.79 -11.48
N HIS A 396 -9.85 10.44 -11.53
CA HIS A 396 -8.76 11.27 -11.01
C HIS A 396 -8.59 12.63 -11.71
N THR A 397 -9.10 12.79 -12.93
CA THR A 397 -9.04 14.09 -13.64
C THR A 397 -10.05 15.11 -13.14
N GLY A 398 -11.13 14.66 -12.50
CA GLY A 398 -12.25 15.50 -12.09
C GLY A 398 -13.14 15.99 -13.25
N ASP A 399 -12.88 15.55 -14.48
CA ASP A 399 -13.70 15.89 -15.65
C ASP A 399 -14.92 14.98 -15.75
N PHE A 400 -16.07 15.49 -15.34
CA PHE A 400 -17.31 14.74 -15.25
C PHE A 400 -17.88 14.30 -16.60
N ASP A 401 -17.69 15.10 -17.65
CA ASP A 401 -18.15 14.75 -19.00
C ASP A 401 -17.29 13.63 -19.59
N ALA A 402 -15.97 13.72 -19.42
CA ALA A 402 -15.07 12.62 -19.78
C ALA A 402 -15.37 11.35 -18.99
N ALA A 403 -15.69 11.48 -17.70
CA ALA A 403 -16.06 10.35 -16.85
C ALA A 403 -17.32 9.62 -17.34
N LYS A 404 -18.36 10.34 -17.75
CA LYS A 404 -19.56 9.73 -18.37
C LYS A 404 -19.22 8.98 -19.66
N GLU A 405 -18.37 9.54 -20.53
CA GLU A 405 -17.94 8.87 -21.76
C GLU A 405 -17.14 7.59 -21.43
N ALA A 406 -16.23 7.64 -20.44
CA ALA A 406 -15.45 6.50 -19.98
C ALA A 406 -16.34 5.36 -19.48
N VAL A 407 -17.30 5.67 -18.62
CA VAL A 407 -18.27 4.70 -18.08
C VAL A 407 -19.10 4.07 -19.20
N ALA A 408 -19.69 4.88 -20.07
CA ALA A 408 -20.51 4.38 -21.17
C ALA A 408 -19.73 3.42 -22.09
N TYR A 409 -18.46 3.73 -22.35
CA TYR A 409 -17.63 2.87 -23.18
C TYR A 409 -17.21 1.57 -22.45
N CYS A 410 -16.90 1.63 -21.17
CA CYS A 410 -16.63 0.43 -20.36
C CYS A 410 -17.86 -0.50 -20.30
N ASP A 411 -19.07 0.07 -20.18
CA ASP A 411 -20.31 -0.71 -20.25
C ASP A 411 -20.44 -1.49 -21.57
N GLU A 412 -20.10 -0.87 -22.71
CA GLU A 412 -20.08 -1.56 -24.02
C GLU A 412 -19.02 -2.69 -24.02
N CYS A 413 -17.83 -2.44 -23.47
CA CYS A 413 -16.76 -3.42 -23.39
C CYS A 413 -17.19 -4.64 -22.56
N VAL A 414 -17.77 -4.39 -21.37
CA VAL A 414 -18.30 -5.43 -20.47
C VAL A 414 -19.33 -6.29 -21.20
N GLY A 415 -20.30 -5.67 -21.90
CA GLY A 415 -21.31 -6.40 -22.65
C GLY A 415 -20.71 -7.32 -23.72
N LYS A 416 -19.69 -6.85 -24.45
CA LYS A 416 -18.98 -7.62 -25.47
C LYS A 416 -18.21 -8.82 -24.87
N ILE A 417 -17.46 -8.57 -23.80
CA ILE A 417 -16.63 -9.61 -23.15
C ILE A 417 -17.50 -10.67 -22.47
N ALA A 418 -18.54 -10.27 -21.74
CA ALA A 418 -19.48 -11.19 -21.12
C ALA A 418 -20.14 -12.09 -22.17
N LYS A 419 -20.59 -11.50 -23.28
CA LYS A 419 -21.17 -12.29 -24.40
C LYS A 419 -20.16 -13.23 -25.01
N ALA A 420 -18.93 -12.78 -25.32
CA ALA A 420 -17.91 -13.63 -25.94
C ALA A 420 -17.54 -14.81 -25.01
N THR A 421 -17.46 -14.56 -23.69
CA THR A 421 -17.20 -15.60 -22.70
C THR A 421 -18.32 -16.64 -22.65
N LEU A 422 -19.59 -16.22 -22.63
CA LEU A 422 -20.73 -17.13 -22.66
C LEU A 422 -20.81 -17.93 -23.97
N ASP A 423 -20.59 -17.27 -25.12
CA ASP A 423 -20.59 -17.93 -26.42
C ASP A 423 -19.50 -19.02 -26.54
N ALA A 424 -18.38 -18.81 -25.83
CA ALA A 424 -17.31 -19.82 -25.71
C ALA A 424 -17.58 -20.91 -24.65
N GLY A 425 -18.76 -20.90 -24.01
CA GLY A 425 -19.16 -21.84 -22.95
C GLY A 425 -18.47 -21.56 -21.60
N GLY A 426 -17.89 -20.41 -21.42
CA GLY A 426 -17.24 -19.94 -20.18
C GLY A 426 -18.17 -19.22 -19.22
N GLU A 427 -17.62 -18.74 -18.13
CA GLU A 427 -18.27 -17.96 -17.07
C GLU A 427 -17.51 -16.66 -16.88
N CYS A 428 -18.22 -15.53 -16.67
CA CYS A 428 -17.59 -14.22 -16.49
C CYS A 428 -17.95 -13.65 -15.12
N ILE A 429 -16.93 -13.18 -14.39
CA ILE A 429 -17.10 -12.39 -13.16
C ILE A 429 -16.76 -10.94 -13.49
N ILE A 430 -17.65 -10.02 -13.16
CA ILE A 430 -17.47 -8.59 -13.33
C ILE A 430 -17.42 -7.97 -11.94
N ILE A 431 -16.32 -7.25 -11.65
CA ILE A 431 -16.08 -6.59 -10.37
C ILE A 431 -15.43 -5.21 -10.60
N ALA A 432 -15.23 -4.48 -9.50
CA ALA A 432 -14.21 -3.43 -9.41
C ALA A 432 -13.29 -3.70 -8.22
N ASP A 433 -12.17 -3.01 -8.16
CA ASP A 433 -11.16 -3.17 -7.11
C ASP A 433 -11.27 -2.10 -6.02
N HIS A 434 -11.89 -0.97 -6.30
CA HIS A 434 -12.29 0.10 -5.38
C HIS A 434 -13.27 1.05 -6.08
N GLY A 435 -13.80 2.04 -5.35
CA GLY A 435 -14.62 3.12 -5.92
C GLY A 435 -13.80 4.38 -6.22
N ASN A 436 -14.27 5.18 -7.18
CA ASN A 436 -13.74 6.48 -7.56
C ASN A 436 -14.79 7.29 -8.34
N ILE A 437 -15.19 6.82 -9.54
CA ILE A 437 -15.95 7.58 -10.55
C ILE A 437 -17.43 7.78 -10.18
N GLU A 438 -17.93 7.05 -9.19
CA GLU A 438 -19.31 7.18 -8.69
C GLU A 438 -19.50 8.33 -7.69
N ASP A 439 -18.41 9.02 -7.30
CA ASP A 439 -18.45 10.10 -6.30
C ASP A 439 -17.46 11.24 -6.62
N MET A 440 -17.73 12.01 -7.69
CA MET A 440 -16.83 13.04 -8.21
C MET A 440 -17.15 14.46 -7.70
N PHE A 441 -18.20 14.65 -6.89
CA PHE A 441 -18.52 15.95 -6.28
C PHE A 441 -18.92 15.77 -4.82
N ASP A 442 -18.45 16.68 -3.95
CA ASP A 442 -18.97 16.77 -2.59
C ASP A 442 -20.35 17.45 -2.53
N ALA A 443 -20.91 17.58 -1.34
CA ALA A 443 -22.24 18.17 -1.13
C ALA A 443 -22.31 19.65 -1.54
N GLU A 444 -21.17 20.34 -1.55
CA GLU A 444 -21.02 21.74 -1.97
C GLU A 444 -20.78 21.89 -3.48
N GLY A 445 -20.64 20.76 -4.21
CA GLY A 445 -20.37 20.73 -5.63
C GLY A 445 -18.88 20.91 -5.98
N THR A 446 -17.98 20.76 -4.99
CA THR A 446 -16.54 20.78 -5.22
C THR A 446 -16.10 19.47 -5.87
N VAL A 447 -15.22 19.55 -6.86
CA VAL A 447 -14.70 18.39 -7.57
C VAL A 447 -13.87 17.51 -6.62
N LEU A 448 -14.20 16.22 -6.57
CA LEU A 448 -13.44 15.17 -5.90
C LEU A 448 -12.68 14.35 -6.94
N THR A 449 -11.42 14.05 -6.64
CA THR A 449 -10.52 13.27 -7.52
C THR A 449 -9.87 12.11 -6.77
N LYS A 450 -10.46 11.69 -5.67
CA LYS A 450 -9.94 10.65 -4.77
C LYS A 450 -10.82 9.41 -4.81
N HIS A 451 -10.26 8.27 -4.40
CA HIS A 451 -11.04 7.05 -4.22
C HIS A 451 -12.13 7.22 -3.15
N THR A 452 -13.04 6.25 -3.12
CA THR A 452 -14.16 6.21 -2.17
C THR A 452 -14.09 4.97 -1.27
N THR A 453 -14.93 4.95 -0.25
CA THR A 453 -15.17 3.76 0.57
C THR A 453 -16.43 3.01 0.15
N ASN A 454 -17.04 3.39 -0.97
CA ASN A 454 -18.24 2.74 -1.48
C ASN A 454 -17.95 1.27 -1.84
N PRO A 455 -18.94 0.37 -1.67
CA PRO A 455 -18.82 -1.00 -2.12
C PRO A 455 -18.75 -1.08 -3.64
N VAL A 456 -18.28 -2.21 -4.15
CA VAL A 456 -18.13 -2.47 -5.57
C VAL A 456 -19.06 -3.60 -6.05
N PRO A 457 -19.41 -3.66 -7.34
CA PRO A 457 -20.26 -4.72 -7.87
C PRO A 457 -19.53 -6.06 -7.90
N PHE A 458 -20.26 -7.15 -7.69
CA PHE A 458 -19.87 -8.52 -8.02
C PHE A 458 -21.00 -9.14 -8.82
N ILE A 459 -20.76 -9.46 -10.11
CA ILE A 459 -21.75 -10.04 -11.02
C ILE A 459 -21.20 -11.35 -11.55
N LEU A 460 -21.90 -12.47 -11.32
CA LEU A 460 -21.54 -13.80 -11.85
C LEU A 460 -22.36 -14.12 -13.09
N VAL A 461 -21.81 -13.84 -14.25
CA VAL A 461 -22.43 -14.10 -15.55
C VAL A 461 -22.15 -15.55 -15.96
N SER A 462 -23.09 -16.44 -15.70
CA SER A 462 -22.96 -17.89 -15.91
C SER A 462 -24.32 -18.52 -16.20
N GLU A 463 -24.42 -19.28 -17.28
CA GLU A 463 -25.62 -20.06 -17.55
C GLU A 463 -25.72 -21.30 -16.63
N LYS A 464 -24.58 -21.87 -16.21
CA LYS A 464 -24.54 -23.02 -15.30
C LYS A 464 -24.95 -22.63 -13.89
N ASN A 465 -24.51 -21.44 -13.45
CA ASN A 465 -24.69 -20.93 -12.08
C ASN A 465 -25.72 -19.79 -12.01
N LYS A 466 -26.64 -19.70 -12.97
CA LYS A 466 -27.64 -18.61 -13.09
C LYS A 466 -28.55 -18.46 -11.88
N ASN A 467 -28.78 -19.52 -11.12
CA ASN A 467 -29.71 -19.53 -9.99
C ASN A 467 -29.03 -19.72 -8.64
N VAL A 468 -27.69 -19.60 -8.57
CA VAL A 468 -26.99 -19.72 -7.29
C VAL A 468 -27.24 -18.46 -6.43
N LYS A 469 -27.17 -18.64 -5.13
CA LYS A 469 -27.13 -17.50 -4.20
C LYS A 469 -25.69 -17.05 -4.01
N LEU A 470 -25.50 -15.74 -3.91
CA LEU A 470 -24.24 -15.15 -3.53
C LEU A 470 -24.29 -14.62 -2.10
N LYS A 471 -23.17 -14.69 -1.40
CA LYS A 471 -22.98 -14.04 -0.10
C LYS A 471 -23.26 -12.54 -0.20
N THR A 472 -23.81 -11.96 0.86
CA THR A 472 -24.11 -10.52 0.92
C THR A 472 -23.11 -9.73 1.77
N ASP A 473 -22.20 -10.43 2.45
CA ASP A 473 -21.16 -9.91 3.33
C ASP A 473 -19.74 -10.20 2.81
N GLY A 474 -19.59 -10.35 1.49
CA GLY A 474 -18.31 -10.62 0.85
C GLY A 474 -17.43 -9.40 0.66
N SER A 475 -16.17 -9.65 0.38
CA SER A 475 -15.16 -8.66 0.03
C SER A 475 -14.36 -9.08 -1.19
N LEU A 476 -13.40 -8.27 -1.61
CA LEU A 476 -12.47 -8.61 -2.70
C LEU A 476 -11.73 -9.94 -2.46
N ALA A 477 -11.53 -10.33 -1.21
CA ALA A 477 -10.88 -11.59 -0.84
C ALA A 477 -11.65 -12.84 -1.32
N ASN A 478 -12.97 -12.75 -1.51
CA ASN A 478 -13.78 -13.87 -1.96
C ASN A 478 -13.68 -14.14 -3.48
N VAL A 479 -13.02 -13.27 -4.25
CA VAL A 479 -12.97 -13.36 -5.72
C VAL A 479 -12.13 -14.56 -6.19
N ALA A 480 -10.88 -14.69 -5.72
CA ALA A 480 -10.03 -15.82 -6.12
C ALA A 480 -10.65 -17.17 -5.77
N PRO A 481 -11.15 -17.42 -4.54
CA PRO A 481 -11.80 -18.69 -4.23
C PRO A 481 -13.03 -18.97 -5.12
N THR A 482 -13.76 -17.94 -5.56
CA THR A 482 -14.88 -18.08 -6.49
C THR A 482 -14.38 -18.49 -7.88
N VAL A 483 -13.32 -17.87 -8.39
CA VAL A 483 -12.69 -18.24 -9.67
C VAL A 483 -12.20 -19.69 -9.62
N LEU A 484 -11.49 -20.09 -8.54
CA LEU A 484 -10.99 -21.46 -8.35
C LEU A 484 -12.13 -22.47 -8.30
N GLU A 485 -13.22 -22.16 -7.60
CA GLU A 485 -14.41 -23.03 -7.56
C GLU A 485 -15.01 -23.25 -8.96
N LEU A 486 -15.15 -22.20 -9.76
CA LEU A 486 -15.65 -22.28 -11.14
C LEU A 486 -14.71 -23.06 -12.06
N LEU A 487 -13.40 -23.01 -11.82
CA LEU A 487 -12.38 -23.79 -12.55
C LEU A 487 -12.25 -25.24 -12.04
N GLY A 488 -12.86 -25.57 -10.89
CA GLY A 488 -12.72 -26.90 -10.27
C GLY A 488 -11.36 -27.12 -9.60
N ILE A 489 -10.70 -26.05 -9.18
CA ILE A 489 -9.41 -26.07 -8.47
C ILE A 489 -9.67 -25.91 -6.97
N GLU A 490 -8.99 -26.69 -6.14
CA GLU A 490 -9.03 -26.54 -4.69
C GLU A 490 -8.32 -25.23 -4.26
N LYS A 491 -9.00 -24.44 -3.43
CA LYS A 491 -8.42 -23.21 -2.87
C LYS A 491 -7.31 -23.51 -1.86
N ALA A 492 -6.39 -22.57 -1.67
CA ALA A 492 -5.42 -22.67 -0.58
C ALA A 492 -6.11 -22.58 0.81
N PRO A 493 -5.57 -23.26 1.84
CA PRO A 493 -6.19 -23.28 3.17
C PRO A 493 -6.42 -21.89 3.80
N GLU A 494 -5.54 -20.94 3.49
CA GLU A 494 -5.58 -19.58 4.01
C GLU A 494 -6.59 -18.67 3.28
N MET A 495 -7.08 -19.11 2.11
CA MET A 495 -8.09 -18.37 1.36
C MET A 495 -9.45 -18.43 2.08
N VAL A 496 -10.19 -17.32 2.02
CA VAL A 496 -11.58 -17.28 2.47
C VAL A 496 -12.48 -18.16 1.58
N ASP A 497 -13.76 -18.26 1.89
CA ASP A 497 -14.68 -19.03 1.08
C ASP A 497 -15.14 -18.27 -0.18
N SER A 498 -15.57 -19.03 -1.19
CA SER A 498 -16.21 -18.51 -2.40
C SER A 498 -17.43 -17.62 -2.10
N MET A 499 -17.78 -16.75 -3.05
CA MET A 499 -19.03 -15.96 -3.00
C MET A 499 -20.27 -16.85 -3.20
N ILE A 500 -20.15 -18.03 -3.76
CA ILE A 500 -21.27 -18.93 -4.05
C ILE A 500 -21.70 -19.62 -2.74
N GLU A 501 -22.94 -19.40 -2.31
CA GLU A 501 -23.55 -20.17 -1.24
C GLU A 501 -24.00 -21.55 -1.74
N ARG A 502 -23.54 -22.61 -1.08
CA ARG A 502 -23.95 -23.99 -1.37
C ARG A 502 -24.71 -24.60 -0.20
#